data_3c99795dcc8bc80ebaff09135ee40306
#
_entry.id   3c99795dcc8bc80ebaff09135ee40306
#
_cell.length_a   1.000
_cell.length_b   1.000
_cell.length_c   1.000
_cell.angle_alpha   90.00
_cell.angle_beta   90.00
_cell.angle_gamma   90.00
#
_symmetry.space_group_name_H-M   'P 1'
#
loop_
_entity.id
_entity.type
_entity.pdbx_description
1 polymer ?
#
loop_
_entity_poly.entity_id
_entity_poly.type
_entity_poly.pdbx_seq_one_letter_code
_entity_poly.pdbx_strand_id
1 'polypeptide(L)'
;MGFMDKFKEKASSAANSAKNAASSAKTKYEEKKKEMDAEKAERERVRAEQKAAADAASQEMLDSINGAEGGLFAIDTKQLLDFTADFYDKLYLPAHSVSKSKMIFHPLDKKIEKSAQKEFSDYNSASEPPVFMILGKGHQAVLLTAKNLYFKKAFDDDNPFFCTGAVPIEKISSLSYTRDGEVYTFTCNGVELLKSAYGFELDTDSFSEYIKRIENKDSVITNEQIDALIKKKIGENILKIVREYVYDDELMLYFAWGCDSITAKDFVVCTDKQMVVLNREAFGLTKNVKQFYYEDVTSMATLQQTSGLIDLALTAALSICDLEVAVAGAKDKLSTLFTYEAEKAVRVYREIRRNIKEESKQPQVVVQQAAPAQADPLEQLKKLQSLKEAGILTEEEFSAKKAELLAKI
;
A
#
# COMPACT_ATOMS: atom_id res chain seq x y z
N MET A 1 -6.97 80.22 -60.96
CA MET A 1 -7.31 79.06 -60.08
C MET A 1 -6.06 78.63 -59.29
N GLY A 2 -6.03 79.00 -58.04
CA GLY A 2 -4.83 79.09 -57.30
C GLY A 2 -4.34 77.78 -56.65
N PHE A 3 -3.08 77.81 -56.32
CA PHE A 3 -2.34 76.71 -55.65
C PHE A 3 -3.05 76.19 -54.35
N MET A 4 -3.84 77.02 -53.72
CA MET A 4 -4.66 76.71 -52.52
C MET A 4 -5.84 75.73 -52.83
N ASP A 5 -6.42 75.78 -54.06
CA ASP A 5 -7.55 74.91 -54.42
C ASP A 5 -7.08 73.50 -54.68
N LYS A 6 -5.90 73.35 -55.31
CA LYS A 6 -5.26 72.03 -55.49
C LYS A 6 -4.85 71.31 -54.15
N PHE A 7 -4.47 72.17 -53.16
CA PHE A 7 -4.13 71.66 -51.82
C PHE A 7 -5.38 71.17 -51.05
N LYS A 8 -6.50 71.95 -51.16
CA LYS A 8 -7.77 71.54 -50.56
C LYS A 8 -8.34 70.25 -51.17
N GLU A 9 -8.21 70.12 -52.49
CA GLU A 9 -8.67 68.94 -53.21
C GLU A 9 -7.84 67.70 -52.87
N LYS A 10 -6.52 67.78 -52.75
CA LYS A 10 -5.65 66.72 -52.30
C LYS A 10 -5.89 66.37 -50.81
N ALA A 11 -6.13 67.35 -49.93
CA ALA A 11 -6.43 67.15 -48.53
C ALA A 11 -7.80 66.38 -48.35
N SER A 12 -8.82 66.76 -49.11
CA SER A 12 -10.13 66.11 -49.10
C SER A 12 -10.09 64.71 -49.66
N SER A 13 -9.32 64.49 -50.74
CA SER A 13 -9.09 63.15 -51.32
C SER A 13 -8.35 62.24 -50.35
N ALA A 14 -7.31 62.75 -49.66
CA ALA A 14 -6.59 61.96 -48.65
C ALA A 14 -7.46 61.63 -47.42
N ALA A 15 -8.31 62.57 -46.98
CA ALA A 15 -9.25 62.35 -45.88
C ALA A 15 -10.33 61.32 -46.23
N ASN A 16 -10.83 61.36 -47.48
CA ASN A 16 -11.79 60.33 -47.96
C ASN A 16 -11.14 58.94 -48.10
N SER A 17 -9.91 58.88 -48.62
CA SER A 17 -9.15 57.63 -48.68
C SER A 17 -8.88 57.06 -47.31
N ALA A 18 -8.51 57.90 -46.32
CA ALA A 18 -8.31 57.47 -44.93
C ALA A 18 -9.62 56.96 -44.27
N LYS A 19 -10.76 57.62 -44.52
CA LYS A 19 -12.09 57.19 -44.03
C LYS A 19 -12.48 55.84 -44.66
N ASN A 20 -12.26 55.66 -45.95
CA ASN A 20 -12.56 54.39 -46.62
C ASN A 20 -11.65 53.26 -46.13
N ALA A 21 -10.37 53.53 -45.90
CA ALA A 21 -9.48 52.54 -45.34
C ALA A 21 -9.86 52.17 -43.88
N ALA A 22 -10.25 53.16 -43.06
CA ALA A 22 -10.73 52.92 -41.70
C ALA A 22 -12.05 52.11 -41.67
N SER A 23 -13.01 52.42 -42.58
CA SER A 23 -14.26 51.66 -42.69
C SER A 23 -13.99 50.23 -43.12
N SER A 24 -13.14 50.02 -44.16
CA SER A 24 -12.76 48.68 -44.61
C SER A 24 -12.02 47.87 -43.54
N ALA A 25 -11.14 48.52 -42.77
CA ALA A 25 -10.46 47.88 -41.64
C ALA A 25 -11.47 47.48 -40.54
N LYS A 26 -12.45 48.32 -40.26
CA LYS A 26 -13.50 48.03 -39.28
C LYS A 26 -14.37 46.85 -39.72
N THR A 27 -14.79 46.82 -41.00
CA THR A 27 -15.59 45.70 -41.56
C THR A 27 -14.82 44.38 -41.47
N LYS A 28 -13.53 44.37 -41.88
CA LYS A 28 -12.68 43.17 -41.77
C LYS A 28 -12.48 42.74 -40.32
N TYR A 29 -12.39 43.66 -39.38
CA TYR A 29 -12.30 43.31 -37.96
C TYR A 29 -13.60 42.69 -37.43
N GLU A 30 -14.77 43.22 -37.82
CA GLU A 30 -16.08 42.72 -37.44
C GLU A 30 -16.35 41.35 -38.07
N GLU A 31 -15.95 41.10 -39.31
CA GLU A 31 -16.02 39.82 -39.99
C GLU A 31 -15.14 38.79 -39.26
N LYS A 32 -13.88 39.10 -39.02
CA LYS A 32 -12.95 38.23 -38.30
C LYS A 32 -13.41 37.94 -36.85
N LYS A 33 -14.02 38.91 -36.19
CA LYS A 33 -14.62 38.67 -34.90
C LYS A 33 -15.79 37.75 -34.95
N LYS A 34 -16.67 37.86 -35.93
CA LYS A 34 -17.79 36.92 -36.16
C LYS A 34 -17.31 35.50 -36.45
N GLU A 35 -16.26 35.35 -37.28
CA GLU A 35 -15.64 34.03 -37.54
C GLU A 35 -15.06 33.42 -36.24
N MET A 36 -14.34 34.19 -35.42
CA MET A 36 -13.82 33.72 -34.17
C MET A 36 -14.92 33.34 -33.17
N ASP A 37 -15.99 34.15 -33.10
CA ASP A 37 -17.13 33.84 -32.21
C ASP A 37 -17.88 32.60 -32.69
N ALA A 38 -18.02 32.39 -34.00
CA ALA A 38 -18.62 31.19 -34.59
C ALA A 38 -17.75 29.95 -34.34
N GLU A 39 -16.43 30.06 -34.57
CA GLU A 39 -15.49 28.96 -34.26
C GLU A 39 -15.48 28.60 -32.79
N LYS A 40 -15.55 29.58 -31.89
CA LYS A 40 -15.66 29.37 -30.48
C LYS A 40 -16.95 28.64 -30.08
N ALA A 41 -18.10 29.08 -30.65
CA ALA A 41 -19.38 28.44 -30.42
C ALA A 41 -19.40 26.98 -30.90
N GLU A 42 -18.79 26.72 -32.06
CA GLU A 42 -18.69 25.35 -32.60
C GLU A 42 -17.79 24.46 -31.71
N ARG A 43 -16.65 24.96 -31.25
CA ARG A 43 -15.80 24.24 -30.31
C ARG A 43 -16.51 23.94 -28.98
N GLU A 44 -17.30 24.89 -28.46
CA GLU A 44 -18.12 24.70 -27.27
C GLU A 44 -19.20 23.63 -27.48
N ARG A 45 -19.86 23.63 -28.67
CA ARG A 45 -20.83 22.62 -29.04
C ARG A 45 -20.22 21.22 -29.11
N VAL A 46 -19.12 21.06 -29.86
CA VAL A 46 -18.41 19.77 -29.97
C VAL A 46 -17.97 19.28 -28.60
N ARG A 47 -17.43 20.17 -27.76
CA ARG A 47 -17.02 19.81 -26.40
C ARG A 47 -18.20 19.36 -25.52
N ALA A 48 -19.36 20.00 -25.66
CA ALA A 48 -20.58 19.62 -24.94
C ALA A 48 -21.08 18.24 -25.41
N GLU A 49 -21.06 17.98 -26.73
CA GLU A 49 -21.42 16.68 -27.29
C GLU A 49 -20.49 15.56 -26.81
N GLN A 50 -19.17 15.80 -26.84
CA GLN A 50 -18.17 14.85 -26.34
C GLN A 50 -18.36 14.54 -24.84
N LYS A 51 -18.65 15.57 -24.04
CA LYS A 51 -18.95 15.40 -22.62
C LYS A 51 -20.21 14.57 -22.41
N ALA A 52 -21.29 14.90 -23.12
CA ALA A 52 -22.55 14.16 -23.02
C ALA A 52 -22.38 12.68 -23.39
N ALA A 53 -21.55 12.37 -24.38
CA ALA A 53 -21.24 10.99 -24.75
C ALA A 53 -20.50 10.25 -23.62
N ALA A 54 -19.50 10.88 -23.00
CA ALA A 54 -18.78 10.29 -21.87
C ALA A 54 -19.67 10.11 -20.63
N ASP A 55 -20.55 11.08 -20.36
CA ASP A 55 -21.53 10.99 -19.25
C ASP A 55 -22.56 9.85 -19.49
N ALA A 56 -23.05 9.69 -20.73
CA ALA A 56 -23.95 8.59 -21.09
C ALA A 56 -23.27 7.21 -20.97
N ALA A 57 -22.02 7.07 -21.42
CA ALA A 57 -21.25 5.85 -21.26
C ALA A 57 -20.97 5.54 -19.79
N SER A 58 -20.73 6.55 -18.96
CA SER A 58 -20.57 6.39 -17.51
C SER A 58 -21.83 5.80 -16.87
N GLN A 59 -23.00 6.29 -17.28
CA GLN A 59 -24.30 5.80 -16.77
C GLN A 59 -24.55 4.36 -17.22
N GLU A 60 -24.29 4.02 -18.47
CA GLU A 60 -24.41 2.65 -19.00
C GLU A 60 -23.51 1.66 -18.22
N MET A 61 -22.27 2.06 -17.94
CA MET A 61 -21.35 1.26 -17.14
C MET A 61 -21.89 1.04 -15.73
N LEU A 62 -22.38 2.10 -15.07
CA LEU A 62 -22.96 2.03 -13.73
C LEU A 62 -24.22 1.15 -13.68
N ASP A 63 -25.11 1.27 -14.66
CA ASP A 63 -26.32 0.46 -14.74
C ASP A 63 -25.98 -1.03 -14.91
N SER A 64 -24.99 -1.33 -15.76
CA SER A 64 -24.50 -2.69 -15.98
C SER A 64 -23.91 -3.30 -14.70
N ILE A 65 -23.11 -2.53 -13.95
CA ILE A 65 -22.50 -3.00 -12.70
C ILE A 65 -23.54 -3.19 -11.60
N ASN A 66 -24.44 -2.20 -11.40
CA ASN A 66 -25.43 -2.20 -10.34
C ASN A 66 -26.55 -3.23 -10.54
N GLY A 67 -26.71 -3.76 -11.77
CA GLY A 67 -27.64 -4.83 -12.08
C GLY A 67 -27.23 -6.21 -11.53
N ALA A 68 -25.98 -6.38 -11.11
CA ALA A 68 -25.48 -7.62 -10.52
C ALA A 68 -25.85 -7.74 -9.03
N GLU A 69 -26.06 -8.98 -8.57
CA GLU A 69 -26.11 -9.27 -7.14
C GLU A 69 -24.68 -9.17 -6.58
N GLY A 70 -24.48 -8.29 -5.58
CA GLY A 70 -23.21 -8.08 -4.93
C GLY A 70 -22.83 -9.21 -3.96
N GLY A 71 -21.85 -8.99 -3.11
CA GLY A 71 -21.50 -9.91 -2.02
C GLY A 71 -20.02 -10.21 -1.85
N LEU A 72 -19.15 -9.76 -2.77
CA LEU A 72 -17.70 -9.96 -2.66
C LEU A 72 -17.15 -9.43 -1.31
N PHE A 73 -17.58 -8.25 -0.91
CA PHE A 73 -17.15 -7.59 0.34
C PHE A 73 -18.19 -7.73 1.47
N ALA A 74 -18.75 -8.92 1.66
CA ALA A 74 -19.68 -9.21 2.79
C ALA A 74 -18.90 -9.35 4.12
N ILE A 75 -18.07 -8.35 4.44
CA ILE A 75 -17.27 -8.21 5.66
C ILE A 75 -17.41 -6.78 6.18
N ASP A 76 -17.22 -6.56 7.49
CA ASP A 76 -17.29 -5.20 8.03
C ASP A 76 -16.06 -4.36 7.63
N THR A 77 -16.22 -3.03 7.70
CA THR A 77 -15.19 -2.07 7.30
C THR A 77 -13.86 -2.30 8.02
N LYS A 78 -13.91 -2.57 9.33
CA LYS A 78 -12.68 -2.76 10.11
C LYS A 78 -11.96 -4.03 9.67
N GLN A 79 -12.69 -5.13 9.53
CA GLN A 79 -12.14 -6.40 9.04
C GLN A 79 -11.53 -6.25 7.64
N LEU A 80 -12.20 -5.52 6.73
CA LEU A 80 -11.68 -5.26 5.39
C LEU A 80 -10.36 -4.48 5.43
N LEU A 81 -10.28 -3.43 6.24
CA LEU A 81 -9.07 -2.61 6.35
C LEU A 81 -7.93 -3.36 7.02
N ASP A 82 -8.20 -4.08 8.12
CA ASP A 82 -7.21 -4.90 8.81
C ASP A 82 -6.67 -6.00 7.88
N PHE A 83 -7.56 -6.70 7.18
CA PHE A 83 -7.19 -7.71 6.17
C PHE A 83 -6.33 -7.13 5.05
N THR A 84 -6.70 -5.95 4.53
CA THR A 84 -5.96 -5.31 3.43
C THR A 84 -4.58 -4.85 3.88
N ALA A 85 -4.47 -4.30 5.10
CA ALA A 85 -3.18 -3.91 5.68
C ALA A 85 -2.27 -5.12 5.90
N ASP A 86 -2.81 -6.22 6.42
CA ASP A 86 -2.09 -7.48 6.60
C ASP A 86 -1.62 -8.07 5.27
N PHE A 87 -2.49 -8.11 4.28
CA PHE A 87 -2.12 -8.56 2.93
C PHE A 87 -1.00 -7.70 2.35
N TYR A 88 -1.11 -6.38 2.46
CA TYR A 88 -0.10 -5.46 1.96
C TYR A 88 1.25 -5.67 2.66
N ASP A 89 1.27 -5.69 3.98
CA ASP A 89 2.51 -5.75 4.76
C ASP A 89 3.19 -7.14 4.67
N LYS A 90 2.41 -8.22 4.66
CA LYS A 90 2.94 -9.60 4.75
C LYS A 90 3.15 -10.28 3.41
N LEU A 91 2.36 -9.96 2.40
CA LEU A 91 2.43 -10.61 1.08
C LEU A 91 2.87 -9.67 -0.03
N TYR A 92 2.22 -8.53 -0.16
CA TYR A 92 2.44 -7.66 -1.31
C TYR A 92 3.81 -6.96 -1.28
N LEU A 93 4.14 -6.30 -0.18
CA LEU A 93 5.42 -5.59 -0.05
C LEU A 93 6.65 -6.49 -0.16
N PRO A 94 6.71 -7.68 0.46
CA PRO A 94 7.85 -8.56 0.29
C PRO A 94 8.10 -8.96 -1.17
N ALA A 95 7.05 -9.02 -1.99
CA ALA A 95 7.13 -9.41 -3.40
C ALA A 95 7.41 -8.26 -4.36
N HIS A 96 7.14 -6.99 -3.98
CA HIS A 96 7.12 -5.86 -4.89
C HIS A 96 8.15 -4.78 -4.55
N SER A 97 8.70 -4.16 -5.60
CA SER A 97 9.37 -2.87 -5.48
C SER A 97 8.31 -1.77 -5.63
N VAL A 98 8.06 -1.01 -4.57
CA VAL A 98 7.03 0.05 -4.54
C VAL A 98 7.21 1.08 -5.66
N SER A 99 8.44 1.33 -6.11
CA SER A 99 8.70 2.28 -7.21
C SER A 99 8.15 1.84 -8.57
N LYS A 100 7.86 0.56 -8.77
CA LYS A 100 7.33 0.02 -10.04
C LYS A 100 5.84 -0.29 -9.99
N SER A 101 5.31 -0.61 -8.80
CA SER A 101 3.89 -0.92 -8.66
C SER A 101 3.00 0.28 -8.95
N LYS A 102 1.86 0.01 -9.56
CA LYS A 102 0.77 0.94 -9.78
C LYS A 102 -0.43 0.67 -8.87
N MET A 103 -0.32 -0.36 -8.07
CA MET A 103 -1.28 -0.70 -7.02
C MET A 103 -0.77 -0.21 -5.67
N ILE A 104 -1.67 0.38 -4.92
CA ILE A 104 -1.40 0.96 -3.61
C ILE A 104 -2.52 0.50 -2.68
N PHE A 105 -2.17 -0.26 -1.64
CA PHE A 105 -3.11 -0.79 -0.66
C PHE A 105 -3.17 0.07 0.60
N HIS A 106 -4.21 -0.12 1.39
CA HIS A 106 -4.31 0.46 2.73
C HIS A 106 -3.12 0.03 3.62
N PRO A 107 -2.56 0.92 4.45
CA PRO A 107 -2.86 2.35 4.57
C PRO A 107 -2.20 3.20 3.47
N LEU A 108 -2.96 4.08 2.85
CA LEU A 108 -2.42 5.04 1.88
C LEU A 108 -1.66 6.14 2.62
N ASP A 109 -0.55 6.58 2.05
CA ASP A 109 0.12 7.75 2.58
C ASP A 109 -0.65 9.05 2.25
N LYS A 110 -0.41 10.12 3.03
CA LYS A 110 -1.10 11.40 2.87
C LYS A 110 -0.97 12.03 1.49
N LYS A 111 0.12 11.73 0.75
CA LYS A 111 0.35 12.25 -0.60
C LYS A 111 -0.55 11.53 -1.60
N ILE A 112 -0.67 10.20 -1.45
CA ILE A 112 -1.55 9.37 -2.27
C ILE A 112 -3.02 9.68 -2.00
N GLU A 113 -3.42 9.86 -0.73
CA GLU A 113 -4.78 10.31 -0.38
C GLU A 113 -5.15 11.64 -1.05
N LYS A 114 -4.25 12.63 -1.00
CA LYS A 114 -4.45 13.92 -1.70
C LYS A 114 -4.55 13.74 -3.21
N SER A 115 -3.78 12.83 -3.79
CA SER A 115 -3.88 12.50 -5.21
C SER A 115 -5.22 11.87 -5.53
N ALA A 116 -5.69 10.93 -4.72
CA ALA A 116 -7.00 10.29 -4.87
C ALA A 116 -8.15 11.31 -4.80
N GLN A 117 -8.12 12.23 -3.83
CA GLN A 117 -9.10 13.33 -3.71
C GLN A 117 -9.10 14.26 -4.93
N LYS A 118 -7.95 14.45 -5.57
CA LYS A 118 -7.84 15.26 -6.80
C LYS A 118 -8.42 14.52 -8.03
N GLU A 119 -8.18 13.21 -8.13
CA GLU A 119 -8.70 12.41 -9.25
C GLU A 119 -10.20 12.11 -9.11
N PHE A 120 -10.71 12.00 -7.88
CA PHE A 120 -12.10 11.67 -7.58
C PHE A 120 -12.73 12.76 -6.70
N SER A 121 -13.43 13.72 -7.33
CA SER A 121 -14.01 14.89 -6.64
C SER A 121 -15.02 14.53 -5.56
N ASP A 122 -15.72 13.42 -5.71
CA ASP A 122 -16.77 12.96 -4.79
C ASP A 122 -16.23 12.09 -3.65
N TYR A 123 -14.94 11.74 -3.72
CA TYR A 123 -14.27 10.95 -2.69
C TYR A 123 -13.87 11.83 -1.48
N ASN A 124 -14.20 11.36 -0.27
CA ASN A 124 -13.80 12.00 0.97
C ASN A 124 -13.16 10.99 1.93
N SER A 125 -11.85 11.08 2.10
CA SER A 125 -11.07 10.16 2.95
C SER A 125 -11.49 10.16 4.43
N ALA A 126 -12.07 11.23 4.93
CA ALA A 126 -12.54 11.32 6.32
C ALA A 126 -13.79 10.47 6.59
N SER A 127 -14.62 10.24 5.58
CA SER A 127 -15.86 9.45 5.69
C SER A 127 -15.76 8.05 5.07
N GLU A 128 -14.78 7.84 4.20
CA GLU A 128 -14.59 6.62 3.43
C GLU A 128 -13.11 6.22 3.42
N PRO A 129 -12.67 5.37 4.37
CA PRO A 129 -11.30 4.88 4.36
C PRO A 129 -10.97 4.17 3.06
N PRO A 130 -9.82 4.49 2.42
CA PRO A 130 -9.40 3.83 1.19
C PRO A 130 -8.93 2.40 1.48
N VAL A 131 -9.23 1.49 0.57
CA VAL A 131 -8.81 0.08 0.63
C VAL A 131 -7.64 -0.17 -0.31
N PHE A 132 -7.81 0.14 -1.59
CA PHE A 132 -6.70 0.16 -2.55
C PHE A 132 -6.94 1.18 -3.65
N MET A 133 -5.87 1.54 -4.35
CA MET A 133 -5.89 2.39 -5.54
C MET A 133 -5.03 1.78 -6.65
N ILE A 134 -5.54 1.80 -7.88
CA ILE A 134 -4.80 1.40 -9.08
C ILE A 134 -4.70 2.61 -9.99
N LEU A 135 -3.47 2.92 -10.43
CA LEU A 135 -3.18 4.04 -11.31
C LEU A 135 -2.94 3.55 -12.73
N GLY A 136 -3.65 4.12 -13.69
CA GLY A 136 -3.45 3.93 -15.12
C GLY A 136 -2.69 5.09 -15.77
N LYS A 137 -2.45 4.99 -17.08
CA LYS A 137 -1.88 6.06 -17.90
C LYS A 137 -2.95 7.15 -18.16
N GLY A 138 -2.51 8.41 -18.27
CA GLY A 138 -3.40 9.50 -18.69
C GLY A 138 -4.49 9.85 -17.67
N HIS A 139 -4.20 9.82 -16.38
CA HIS A 139 -5.14 10.13 -15.29
C HIS A 139 -6.29 9.12 -15.12
N GLN A 140 -6.20 7.95 -15.71
CA GLN A 140 -7.10 6.85 -15.40
C GLN A 140 -6.76 6.29 -14.01
N ALA A 141 -7.77 5.95 -13.24
CA ALA A 141 -7.59 5.37 -11.91
C ALA A 141 -8.83 4.61 -11.45
N VAL A 142 -8.61 3.68 -10.53
CA VAL A 142 -9.66 3.01 -9.75
C VAL A 142 -9.29 3.15 -8.28
N LEU A 143 -10.26 3.48 -7.44
CA LEU A 143 -10.11 3.58 -5.98
C LEU A 143 -11.23 2.81 -5.31
N LEU A 144 -10.91 1.73 -4.60
CA LEU A 144 -11.83 1.09 -3.68
C LEU A 144 -11.71 1.72 -2.30
N THR A 145 -12.85 2.09 -1.75
CA THR A 145 -12.99 2.53 -0.36
C THR A 145 -13.82 1.50 0.43
N ALA A 146 -13.99 1.73 1.71
CA ALA A 146 -14.88 0.91 2.53
C ALA A 146 -16.38 1.04 2.17
N LYS A 147 -16.75 1.97 1.27
CA LYS A 147 -18.15 2.20 0.85
C LYS A 147 -18.37 2.08 -0.64
N ASN A 148 -17.43 2.56 -1.44
CA ASN A 148 -17.59 2.67 -2.89
C ASN A 148 -16.34 2.28 -3.66
N LEU A 149 -16.53 1.84 -4.90
CA LEU A 149 -15.50 1.72 -5.91
C LEU A 149 -15.65 2.90 -6.88
N TYR A 150 -14.71 3.83 -6.82
CA TYR A 150 -14.64 4.96 -7.75
C TYR A 150 -13.81 4.56 -8.96
N PHE A 151 -14.22 5.01 -10.15
CA PHE A 151 -13.45 4.83 -11.36
C PHE A 151 -13.38 6.08 -12.21
N LYS A 152 -12.29 6.19 -12.96
CA LYS A 152 -12.01 7.23 -13.95
C LYS A 152 -11.30 6.58 -15.12
N LYS A 153 -12.04 6.31 -16.18
CA LYS A 153 -11.61 5.63 -17.41
C LYS A 153 -11.62 6.59 -18.57
N ALA A 154 -10.60 6.59 -19.43
CA ALA A 154 -10.66 7.32 -20.69
C ALA A 154 -11.83 6.81 -21.53
N PHE A 155 -12.62 7.71 -22.11
CA PHE A 155 -13.75 7.35 -22.97
C PHE A 155 -13.25 6.72 -24.28
N ASP A 156 -12.42 7.46 -25.00
CA ASP A 156 -11.62 7.03 -26.13
C ASP A 156 -10.37 7.92 -26.30
N ASP A 157 -9.53 7.64 -27.31
CA ASP A 157 -8.27 8.36 -27.51
C ASP A 157 -8.49 9.80 -28.02
N ASP A 158 -9.61 10.09 -28.69
CA ASP A 158 -9.94 11.37 -29.30
C ASP A 158 -10.82 12.26 -28.38
N ASN A 159 -11.40 11.68 -27.33
CA ASN A 159 -12.28 12.38 -26.40
C ASN A 159 -11.51 12.78 -25.12
N PRO A 160 -11.42 14.08 -24.79
CA PRO A 160 -10.70 14.55 -23.62
C PRO A 160 -11.41 14.28 -22.28
N PHE A 161 -12.64 13.76 -22.32
CA PHE A 161 -13.42 13.46 -21.12
C PHE A 161 -13.25 12.01 -20.68
N PHE A 162 -13.57 11.78 -19.41
CA PHE A 162 -13.48 10.45 -18.79
C PHE A 162 -14.89 9.94 -18.49
N CYS A 163 -15.08 8.64 -18.60
CA CYS A 163 -16.15 7.94 -17.91
C CYS A 163 -15.80 7.88 -16.44
N THR A 164 -16.68 8.36 -15.57
CA THR A 164 -16.49 8.40 -14.12
C THR A 164 -17.71 7.90 -13.40
N GLY A 165 -17.51 7.34 -12.21
CA GLY A 165 -18.63 6.91 -11.37
C GLY A 165 -18.17 6.34 -10.04
N ALA A 166 -19.17 6.05 -9.20
CA ALA A 166 -19.00 5.38 -7.91
C ALA A 166 -19.98 4.20 -7.82
N VAL A 167 -19.46 3.01 -7.58
CA VAL A 167 -20.23 1.78 -7.40
C VAL A 167 -20.25 1.46 -5.91
N PRO A 168 -21.44 1.35 -5.27
CA PRO A 168 -21.52 0.93 -3.89
C PRO A 168 -20.87 -0.44 -3.66
N ILE A 169 -20.10 -0.59 -2.57
CA ILE A 169 -19.31 -1.80 -2.31
C ILE A 169 -20.20 -3.06 -2.20
N GLU A 170 -21.42 -2.91 -1.73
CA GLU A 170 -22.43 -3.98 -1.63
C GLU A 170 -22.93 -4.47 -3.00
N LYS A 171 -22.70 -3.74 -4.09
CA LYS A 171 -23.06 -4.11 -5.46
C LYS A 171 -21.93 -4.86 -6.17
N ILE A 172 -20.77 -5.00 -5.55
CA ILE A 172 -19.62 -5.65 -6.16
C ILE A 172 -19.71 -7.16 -5.92
N SER A 173 -19.82 -7.93 -7.00
CA SER A 173 -19.81 -9.40 -6.97
C SER A 173 -18.46 -9.97 -7.41
N SER A 174 -17.74 -9.26 -8.26
CA SER A 174 -16.42 -9.69 -8.72
C SER A 174 -15.53 -8.51 -9.11
N LEU A 175 -14.25 -8.65 -8.83
CA LEU A 175 -13.20 -7.75 -9.30
C LEU A 175 -12.09 -8.56 -9.95
N SER A 176 -11.55 -8.07 -11.07
CA SER A 176 -10.35 -8.67 -11.66
C SER A 176 -9.38 -7.60 -12.14
N TYR A 177 -8.10 -7.92 -12.07
CA TYR A 177 -7.03 -7.15 -12.67
C TYR A 177 -6.14 -8.08 -13.46
N THR A 178 -6.17 -7.96 -14.78
CA THR A 178 -5.55 -8.93 -15.70
C THR A 178 -4.60 -8.22 -16.65
N ARG A 179 -3.71 -9.02 -17.26
CA ARG A 179 -2.77 -8.57 -18.28
C ARG A 179 -2.96 -9.39 -19.55
N ASP A 180 -3.02 -8.70 -20.68
CA ASP A 180 -2.92 -9.28 -22.02
C ASP A 180 -1.86 -8.52 -22.82
N GLY A 181 -0.74 -9.17 -23.12
CA GLY A 181 0.44 -8.53 -23.70
C GLY A 181 0.98 -7.41 -22.81
N GLU A 182 0.91 -6.17 -23.29
CA GLU A 182 1.32 -4.97 -22.55
C GLU A 182 0.13 -4.21 -21.93
N VAL A 183 -1.10 -4.71 -22.11
CA VAL A 183 -2.32 -4.06 -21.66
C VAL A 183 -2.79 -4.66 -20.34
N TYR A 184 -3.03 -3.79 -19.36
CA TYR A 184 -3.59 -4.10 -18.06
C TYR A 184 -5.03 -3.64 -17.99
N THR A 185 -5.93 -4.53 -17.59
CA THR A 185 -7.37 -4.27 -17.55
C THR A 185 -7.92 -4.56 -16.16
N PHE A 186 -8.61 -3.58 -15.57
CA PHE A 186 -9.37 -3.75 -14.34
C PHE A 186 -10.86 -3.81 -14.64
N THR A 187 -11.53 -4.82 -14.11
CA THR A 187 -12.99 -4.99 -14.28
C THR A 187 -13.71 -5.07 -12.94
N CYS A 188 -14.96 -4.63 -12.94
CA CYS A 188 -15.91 -4.81 -11.86
C CYS A 188 -17.20 -5.44 -12.43
N ASN A 189 -17.62 -6.57 -11.89
CA ASN A 189 -18.77 -7.33 -12.38
C ASN A 189 -18.72 -7.58 -13.91
N GLY A 190 -17.51 -7.81 -14.45
CA GLY A 190 -17.28 -7.98 -15.88
C GLY A 190 -17.20 -6.71 -16.72
N VAL A 191 -17.51 -5.54 -16.16
CA VAL A 191 -17.42 -4.23 -16.83
C VAL A 191 -16.00 -3.67 -16.70
N GLU A 192 -15.39 -3.26 -17.82
CA GLU A 192 -14.04 -2.67 -17.86
C GLU A 192 -14.05 -1.26 -17.31
N LEU A 193 -13.35 -1.02 -16.19
CA LEU A 193 -13.23 0.27 -15.50
C LEU A 193 -11.88 0.97 -15.70
N LEU A 194 -10.87 0.22 -16.10
CA LEU A 194 -9.56 0.76 -16.43
C LEU A 194 -8.91 -0.11 -17.50
N LYS A 195 -8.30 0.52 -18.51
CA LYS A 195 -7.46 -0.13 -19.50
C LYS A 195 -6.22 0.71 -19.73
N SER A 196 -5.05 0.12 -19.57
CA SER A 196 -3.80 0.87 -19.57
C SER A 196 -2.62 0.01 -20.02
N ALA A 197 -1.75 0.56 -20.87
CA ALA A 197 -0.44 -0.01 -21.15
C ALA A 197 0.59 0.32 -20.04
N TYR A 198 0.13 0.65 -18.84
CA TYR A 198 0.93 1.07 -17.71
C TYR A 198 0.54 0.27 -16.47
N GLY A 199 1.33 -0.75 -16.17
CA GLY A 199 1.14 -1.65 -15.06
C GLY A 199 2.41 -2.42 -14.74
N PHE A 200 2.31 -3.37 -13.84
CA PHE A 200 3.38 -4.25 -13.44
C PHE A 200 2.84 -5.68 -13.28
N GLU A 201 3.51 -6.67 -13.89
CA GLU A 201 3.00 -8.04 -13.99
C GLU A 201 2.66 -8.66 -12.63
N LEU A 202 3.52 -8.47 -11.62
CA LEU A 202 3.27 -8.98 -10.28
C LEU A 202 2.04 -8.36 -9.61
N ASP A 203 1.59 -7.19 -10.07
CA ASP A 203 0.36 -6.57 -9.54
C ASP A 203 -0.87 -7.40 -9.86
N THR A 204 -0.95 -7.99 -11.06
CA THR A 204 -2.10 -8.82 -11.47
C THR A 204 -2.18 -10.12 -10.67
N ASP A 205 -1.04 -10.78 -10.45
CA ASP A 205 -0.95 -11.99 -9.63
C ASP A 205 -1.35 -11.70 -8.18
N SER A 206 -0.80 -10.64 -7.61
CA SER A 206 -1.09 -10.24 -6.23
C SER A 206 -2.53 -9.81 -6.05
N PHE A 207 -3.11 -9.11 -7.01
CA PHE A 207 -4.52 -8.73 -6.96
C PHE A 207 -5.42 -9.97 -7.01
N SER A 208 -5.12 -10.92 -7.87
CA SER A 208 -5.86 -12.19 -7.94
C SER A 208 -5.79 -12.94 -6.60
N GLU A 209 -4.63 -12.98 -5.95
CA GLU A 209 -4.47 -13.58 -4.64
C GLU A 209 -5.26 -12.82 -3.57
N TYR A 210 -5.23 -11.49 -3.58
CA TYR A 210 -6.01 -10.64 -2.68
C TYR A 210 -7.51 -10.93 -2.79
N ILE A 211 -8.06 -10.98 -4.01
CA ILE A 211 -9.49 -11.25 -4.23
C ILE A 211 -9.88 -12.65 -3.78
N LYS A 212 -9.09 -13.68 -4.11
CA LYS A 212 -9.33 -15.06 -3.63
C LYS A 212 -9.43 -15.14 -2.11
N ARG A 213 -8.59 -14.37 -1.40
CA ARG A 213 -8.63 -14.32 0.06
C ARG A 213 -9.87 -13.64 0.60
N ILE A 214 -10.31 -12.56 -0.04
CA ILE A 214 -11.58 -11.90 0.29
C ILE A 214 -12.75 -12.88 0.09
N GLU A 215 -12.82 -13.57 -1.05
CA GLU A 215 -13.85 -14.56 -1.37
C GLU A 215 -13.90 -15.70 -0.36
N ASN A 216 -12.75 -16.23 0.01
CA ASN A 216 -12.63 -17.35 0.96
C ASN A 216 -12.66 -16.89 2.43
N LYS A 217 -12.70 -15.58 2.71
CA LYS A 217 -12.58 -14.99 4.05
C LYS A 217 -11.32 -15.49 4.79
N ASP A 218 -10.25 -15.75 4.02
CA ASP A 218 -8.99 -16.28 4.52
C ASP A 218 -8.03 -15.16 4.84
N SER A 219 -7.88 -14.86 6.13
CA SER A 219 -6.94 -13.88 6.65
C SER A 219 -5.58 -14.48 7.03
N VAL A 220 -5.45 -15.80 7.04
CA VAL A 220 -4.22 -16.47 7.43
C VAL A 220 -3.20 -16.42 6.29
N ILE A 221 -2.04 -15.87 6.57
CA ILE A 221 -0.91 -15.78 5.64
C ILE A 221 0.17 -16.73 6.15
N THR A 222 0.53 -17.72 5.34
CA THR A 222 1.54 -18.72 5.71
C THR A 222 2.92 -18.36 5.17
N ASN A 223 3.95 -18.94 5.81
CA ASN A 223 5.33 -18.76 5.34
C ASN A 223 5.51 -19.28 3.89
N GLU A 224 4.85 -20.35 3.50
CA GLU A 224 4.94 -20.89 2.14
C GLU A 224 4.42 -19.90 1.09
N GLN A 225 3.37 -19.14 1.40
CA GLN A 225 2.83 -18.13 0.49
C GLN A 225 3.78 -16.93 0.37
N ILE A 226 4.38 -16.50 1.49
CA ILE A 226 5.41 -15.46 1.49
C ILE A 226 6.63 -15.94 0.71
N ASP A 227 7.10 -17.17 0.93
CA ASP A 227 8.23 -17.77 0.24
C ASP A 227 8.02 -17.83 -1.27
N ALA A 228 6.83 -18.21 -1.71
CA ALA A 228 6.49 -18.26 -3.13
C ALA A 228 6.61 -16.88 -3.81
N LEU A 229 6.19 -15.81 -3.12
CA LEU A 229 6.30 -14.43 -3.60
C LEU A 229 7.75 -13.93 -3.52
N ILE A 230 8.45 -14.18 -2.43
CA ILE A 230 9.86 -13.80 -2.26
C ILE A 230 10.73 -14.52 -3.32
N LYS A 231 10.46 -15.77 -3.59
CA LYS A 231 11.16 -16.54 -4.63
C LYS A 231 11.03 -15.90 -6.01
N LYS A 232 9.86 -15.39 -6.37
CA LYS A 232 9.66 -14.62 -7.62
C LYS A 232 10.48 -13.33 -7.64
N LYS A 233 10.60 -12.63 -6.50
CA LYS A 233 11.31 -11.35 -6.38
C LYS A 233 12.83 -11.51 -6.37
N ILE A 234 13.37 -12.45 -5.61
CA ILE A 234 14.81 -12.54 -5.27
C ILE A 234 15.47 -13.83 -5.72
N GLY A 235 14.69 -14.83 -6.10
CA GLY A 235 15.15 -16.14 -6.51
C GLY A 235 15.35 -17.12 -5.35
N GLU A 236 15.40 -18.39 -5.71
CA GLU A 236 15.45 -19.52 -4.76
C GLU A 236 16.71 -19.52 -3.89
N ASN A 237 17.85 -19.12 -4.45
CA ASN A 237 19.12 -19.13 -3.72
C ASN A 237 19.12 -18.15 -2.53
N ILE A 238 18.51 -16.97 -2.70
CA ILE A 238 18.42 -16.01 -1.61
C ILE A 238 17.38 -16.48 -0.57
N LEU A 239 16.26 -17.03 -1.02
CA LEU A 239 15.26 -17.60 -0.11
C LEU A 239 15.86 -18.69 0.79
N LYS A 240 16.68 -19.60 0.23
CA LYS A 240 17.41 -20.61 1.02
C LYS A 240 18.30 -19.99 2.09
N ILE A 241 19.01 -18.89 1.74
CA ILE A 241 19.84 -18.18 2.71
C ILE A 241 18.99 -17.56 3.81
N VAL A 242 17.86 -16.96 3.47
CA VAL A 242 16.94 -16.39 4.46
C VAL A 242 16.47 -17.49 5.43
N ARG A 243 16.09 -18.66 4.91
CA ARG A 243 15.61 -19.79 5.72
C ARG A 243 16.68 -20.45 6.60
N GLU A 244 17.97 -20.20 6.36
CA GLU A 244 19.04 -20.58 7.31
C GLU A 244 18.98 -19.80 8.63
N TYR A 245 18.32 -18.63 8.66
CA TYR A 245 18.30 -17.68 9.81
C TYR A 245 16.91 -17.35 10.33
N VAL A 246 15.87 -17.70 9.60
CA VAL A 246 14.47 -17.56 10.01
C VAL A 246 13.95 -18.93 10.37
N TYR A 247 13.50 -19.12 11.62
CA TYR A 247 12.99 -20.39 12.09
C TYR A 247 11.62 -20.72 11.47
N ASP A 248 11.27 -22.01 11.41
CA ASP A 248 10.01 -22.48 10.81
C ASP A 248 8.75 -21.94 11.51
N ASP A 249 8.87 -21.63 12.81
CA ASP A 249 7.81 -21.07 13.64
C ASP A 249 7.74 -19.53 13.58
N GLU A 250 8.61 -18.87 12.80
CA GLU A 250 8.61 -17.44 12.59
C GLU A 250 7.88 -17.06 11.31
N LEU A 251 6.94 -16.13 11.42
CA LEU A 251 6.26 -15.57 10.27
C LEU A 251 7.09 -14.41 9.68
N MET A 252 7.48 -14.52 8.42
CA MET A 252 8.09 -13.40 7.70
C MET A 252 7.05 -12.30 7.47
N LEU A 253 7.29 -11.11 7.99
CA LEU A 253 6.39 -9.97 7.88
C LEU A 253 6.82 -9.00 6.79
N TYR A 254 8.13 -8.91 6.53
CA TYR A 254 8.66 -7.94 5.58
C TYR A 254 10.03 -8.36 5.04
N PHE A 255 10.25 -8.03 3.75
CA PHE A 255 11.53 -8.21 3.09
C PHE A 255 11.90 -6.95 2.30
N ALA A 256 13.12 -6.43 2.51
CA ALA A 256 13.64 -5.27 1.80
C ALA A 256 15.03 -5.52 1.22
N TRP A 257 15.28 -4.96 0.03
CA TRP A 257 16.61 -4.91 -0.56
C TRP A 257 17.36 -3.65 -0.14
N GLY A 258 18.63 -3.80 0.24
CA GLY A 258 19.59 -2.73 0.31
C GLY A 258 20.38 -2.59 -1.00
N CYS A 259 20.96 -1.44 -1.23
CA CYS A 259 21.67 -1.09 -2.45
C CYS A 259 23.10 -0.61 -2.15
N ASP A 260 23.86 -1.41 -1.41
CA ASP A 260 25.21 -0.99 -0.97
C ASP A 260 26.25 -1.05 -2.09
N SER A 261 26.00 -1.85 -3.14
CA SER A 261 26.82 -1.84 -4.36
C SER A 261 26.04 -2.36 -5.56
N ILE A 262 26.49 -2.01 -6.76
CA ILE A 262 25.93 -2.51 -8.03
C ILE A 262 26.05 -4.05 -8.13
N THR A 263 26.95 -4.65 -7.39
CA THR A 263 27.34 -6.06 -7.50
C THR A 263 26.90 -6.96 -6.35
N ALA A 264 26.55 -6.41 -5.19
CA ALA A 264 26.07 -7.18 -4.05
C ALA A 264 24.84 -6.50 -3.44
N LYS A 265 23.74 -7.23 -3.33
CA LYS A 265 22.51 -6.73 -2.75
C LYS A 265 22.43 -7.20 -1.31
N ASP A 266 22.44 -6.25 -0.38
CA ASP A 266 22.10 -6.51 0.99
C ASP A 266 20.59 -6.63 1.14
N PHE A 267 20.13 -7.30 2.17
CA PHE A 267 18.71 -7.36 2.44
C PHE A 267 18.40 -7.40 3.92
N VAL A 268 17.19 -6.98 4.23
CA VAL A 268 16.59 -7.04 5.56
C VAL A 268 15.37 -7.92 5.50
N VAL A 269 15.26 -8.85 6.43
CA VAL A 269 14.06 -9.64 6.67
C VAL A 269 13.54 -9.32 8.06
N CYS A 270 12.28 -8.94 8.17
CA CYS A 270 11.60 -8.77 9.45
C CYS A 270 10.64 -9.94 9.64
N THR A 271 10.78 -10.63 10.76
CA THR A 271 9.81 -11.65 11.20
C THR A 271 8.93 -11.10 12.33
N ASP A 272 8.09 -11.91 12.89
CA ASP A 272 7.33 -11.58 14.10
C ASP A 272 8.20 -11.59 15.38
N LYS A 273 9.45 -12.10 15.32
CA LYS A 273 10.36 -12.20 16.49
C LYS A 273 11.64 -11.40 16.34
N GLN A 274 12.19 -11.31 15.11
CA GLN A 274 13.50 -10.71 14.86
C GLN A 274 13.59 -9.97 13.54
N MET A 275 14.65 -9.19 13.41
CA MET A 275 15.12 -8.65 12.14
C MET A 275 16.44 -9.30 11.76
N VAL A 276 16.51 -9.89 10.58
CA VAL A 276 17.73 -10.47 10.01
C VAL A 276 18.27 -9.51 8.95
N VAL A 277 19.51 -9.09 9.11
CA VAL A 277 20.23 -8.25 8.16
C VAL A 277 21.33 -9.09 7.52
N LEU A 278 21.30 -9.22 6.21
CA LEU A 278 22.34 -9.90 5.46
C LEU A 278 23.12 -8.90 4.63
N ASN A 279 24.37 -8.71 5.02
CA ASN A 279 25.35 -7.91 4.27
C ASN A 279 26.21 -8.84 3.40
N ARG A 280 26.28 -8.58 2.10
CA ARG A 280 27.03 -9.36 1.11
C ARG A 280 28.19 -8.54 0.59
N GLU A 281 29.33 -8.69 1.21
CA GLU A 281 30.57 -8.03 0.78
C GLU A 281 31.25 -8.76 -0.39
N ALA A 282 32.13 -8.06 -1.10
CA ALA A 282 33.04 -8.59 -2.11
C ALA A 282 32.37 -9.54 -3.11
N PHE A 283 31.49 -9.02 -3.96
CA PHE A 283 30.79 -9.79 -5.00
C PHE A 283 29.93 -10.95 -4.48
N GLY A 284 29.51 -10.90 -3.21
CA GLY A 284 28.71 -11.93 -2.57
C GLY A 284 29.52 -13.15 -2.09
N LEU A 285 30.84 -13.06 -2.03
CA LEU A 285 31.71 -14.13 -1.54
C LEU A 285 31.76 -14.19 -0.02
N THR A 286 31.62 -13.04 0.66
CA THR A 286 31.54 -12.95 2.13
C THR A 286 30.12 -12.66 2.56
N LYS A 287 29.66 -13.39 3.57
CA LYS A 287 28.36 -13.17 4.19
C LYS A 287 28.59 -12.65 5.61
N ASN A 288 28.04 -11.51 5.94
CA ASN A 288 27.89 -11.06 7.31
C ASN A 288 26.40 -11.02 7.63
N VAL A 289 25.95 -11.91 8.52
CA VAL A 289 24.55 -11.99 8.93
C VAL A 289 24.45 -11.48 10.35
N LYS A 290 23.52 -10.56 10.57
CA LYS A 290 23.18 -10.01 11.87
C LYS A 290 21.73 -10.28 12.17
N GLN A 291 21.47 -10.78 13.37
CA GLN A 291 20.13 -11.06 13.87
C GLN A 291 19.86 -10.14 15.05
N PHE A 292 18.73 -9.43 15.01
CA PHE A 292 18.29 -8.49 16.03
C PHE A 292 16.94 -8.93 16.56
N TYR A 293 16.90 -9.59 17.71
CA TYR A 293 15.65 -9.91 18.38
C TYR A 293 15.00 -8.62 18.88
N TYR A 294 13.72 -8.44 18.62
CA TYR A 294 13.05 -7.16 18.92
C TYR A 294 13.01 -6.83 20.41
N GLU A 295 13.09 -7.80 21.28
CA GLU A 295 13.20 -7.59 22.72
C GLU A 295 14.52 -6.90 23.11
N ASP A 296 15.62 -7.17 22.39
CA ASP A 296 16.95 -6.60 22.64
C ASP A 296 17.15 -5.24 21.95
N VAL A 297 16.34 -4.93 20.93
CA VAL A 297 16.46 -3.67 20.18
C VAL A 297 15.93 -2.52 21.02
N THR A 298 16.80 -1.56 21.33
CA THR A 298 16.45 -0.37 22.11
C THR A 298 15.86 0.75 21.25
N SER A 299 16.37 0.91 20.02
CA SER A 299 15.80 1.84 19.04
C SER A 299 16.09 1.40 17.61
N MET A 300 15.23 1.82 16.69
CA MET A 300 15.39 1.66 15.25
C MET A 300 14.93 2.94 14.56
N ALA A 301 15.77 3.49 13.67
CA ALA A 301 15.50 4.74 12.98
C ALA A 301 16.10 4.76 11.58
N THR A 302 15.47 5.52 10.70
CA THR A 302 16.03 5.87 9.39
C THR A 302 16.90 7.12 9.53
N LEU A 303 18.09 7.10 8.94
CA LEU A 303 19.00 8.23 8.90
C LEU A 303 19.21 8.66 7.45
N GLN A 304 19.06 9.95 7.16
CA GLN A 304 19.45 10.47 5.85
C GLN A 304 20.98 10.50 5.74
N GLN A 305 21.51 10.04 4.61
CA GLN A 305 22.93 10.17 4.33
C GLN A 305 23.27 11.64 4.12
N THR A 306 24.20 12.19 4.91
CA THR A 306 24.57 13.62 4.89
C THR A 306 26.00 13.88 4.42
N SER A 307 26.66 12.94 3.76
CA SER A 307 28.03 13.06 3.32
C SER A 307 28.17 13.76 1.97
N GLY A 308 28.20 15.11 1.97
CA GLY A 308 28.51 15.96 0.82
C GLY A 308 27.31 16.42 0.00
N LEU A 309 27.44 17.59 -0.69
CA LEU A 309 26.35 18.19 -1.48
C LEU A 309 25.93 17.34 -2.69
N ILE A 310 26.86 16.63 -3.30
CA ILE A 310 26.60 15.75 -4.45
C ILE A 310 25.86 14.48 -3.98
N ASP A 311 26.31 13.90 -2.87
CA ASP A 311 25.64 12.74 -2.27
C ASP A 311 24.25 13.06 -1.76
N LEU A 312 24.05 14.27 -1.20
CA LEU A 312 22.74 14.73 -0.74
C LEU A 312 21.74 14.86 -1.90
N ALA A 313 22.18 15.41 -3.04
CA ALA A 313 21.32 15.54 -4.23
C ALA A 313 20.96 14.17 -4.83
N LEU A 314 21.92 13.24 -4.90
CA LEU A 314 21.69 11.89 -5.39
C LEU A 314 20.83 11.08 -4.42
N THR A 315 21.08 11.19 -3.12
CA THR A 315 20.28 10.53 -2.06
C THR A 315 18.85 11.02 -2.06
N ALA A 316 18.62 12.33 -2.22
CA ALA A 316 17.30 12.91 -2.33
C ALA A 316 16.58 12.47 -3.63
N ALA A 317 17.30 12.41 -4.75
CA ALA A 317 16.75 11.99 -6.04
C ALA A 317 16.37 10.49 -6.07
N LEU A 318 17.16 9.64 -5.40
CA LEU A 318 16.93 8.20 -5.31
C LEU A 318 16.06 7.79 -4.11
N SER A 319 15.74 8.74 -3.20
CA SER A 319 14.99 8.46 -1.96
C SER A 319 15.60 7.30 -1.16
N ILE A 320 16.92 7.34 -0.95
CA ILE A 320 17.67 6.35 -0.16
C ILE A 320 18.04 6.89 1.22
N CYS A 321 18.17 5.99 2.19
CA CYS A 321 18.58 6.30 3.57
C CYS A 321 19.35 5.13 4.18
N ASP A 322 19.88 5.36 5.38
CA ASP A 322 20.42 4.29 6.22
C ASP A 322 19.40 3.87 7.28
N LEU A 323 19.41 2.61 7.66
CA LEU A 323 18.68 2.07 8.80
C LEU A 323 19.66 1.86 9.96
N GLU A 324 19.47 2.60 11.05
CA GLU A 324 20.20 2.40 12.28
C GLU A 324 19.42 1.49 13.24
N VAL A 325 20.06 0.48 13.75
CA VAL A 325 19.53 -0.42 14.80
C VAL A 325 20.43 -0.33 16.01
N ALA A 326 19.87 0.06 17.14
CA ALA A 326 20.58 0.11 18.40
C ALA A 326 20.12 -1.03 19.32
N VAL A 327 21.09 -1.73 19.88
CA VAL A 327 20.92 -2.72 20.95
C VAL A 327 21.69 -2.24 22.18
N ALA A 328 21.56 -2.91 23.32
CA ALA A 328 22.26 -2.53 24.54
C ALA A 328 23.79 -2.50 24.32
N GLY A 329 24.36 -1.30 24.34
CA GLY A 329 25.81 -1.06 24.23
C GLY A 329 26.38 -1.04 22.81
N ALA A 330 25.58 -1.22 21.76
CA ALA A 330 26.03 -1.20 20.37
C ALA A 330 25.03 -0.54 19.42
N LYS A 331 25.53 0.01 18.34
CA LYS A 331 24.73 0.51 17.23
C LYS A 331 25.22 -0.13 15.95
N ASP A 332 24.29 -0.62 15.15
CA ASP A 332 24.51 -1.12 13.81
C ASP A 332 23.82 -0.25 12.76
N LYS A 333 24.46 -0.15 11.62
CA LYS A 333 23.96 0.66 10.51
C LYS A 333 23.91 -0.20 9.25
N LEU A 334 22.75 -0.25 8.63
CA LEU A 334 22.57 -0.81 7.30
C LEU A 334 22.40 0.35 6.32
N SER A 335 23.35 0.46 5.39
CA SER A 335 23.39 1.58 4.45
C SER A 335 22.54 1.33 3.21
N THR A 336 22.10 2.40 2.58
CA THR A 336 21.57 2.45 1.21
C THR A 336 20.29 1.62 0.97
N LEU A 337 19.36 1.71 1.89
CA LEU A 337 17.99 1.22 1.68
C LEU A 337 17.15 2.30 0.98
N PHE A 338 16.18 1.89 0.18
CA PHE A 338 15.15 2.84 -0.22
C PHE A 338 14.40 3.33 1.04
N THR A 339 14.20 4.63 1.14
CA THR A 339 13.62 5.26 2.34
C THR A 339 12.30 4.64 2.76
N TYR A 340 11.41 4.37 1.82
CA TYR A 340 10.13 3.74 2.11
C TYR A 340 10.28 2.27 2.60
N GLU A 341 11.29 1.54 2.13
CA GLU A 341 11.57 0.18 2.61
C GLU A 341 12.11 0.20 4.04
N ALA A 342 13.04 1.11 4.33
CA ALA A 342 13.55 1.29 5.69
C ALA A 342 12.46 1.75 6.67
N GLU A 343 11.58 2.68 6.25
CA GLU A 343 10.45 3.13 7.04
C GLU A 343 9.47 2.00 7.35
N LYS A 344 9.26 1.06 6.43
CA LYS A 344 8.43 -0.12 6.67
C LYS A 344 9.06 -1.07 7.69
N ALA A 345 10.36 -1.35 7.60
CA ALA A 345 11.07 -2.14 8.61
C ALA A 345 10.95 -1.51 10.00
N VAL A 346 11.09 -0.17 10.09
CA VAL A 346 10.89 0.59 11.33
C VAL A 346 9.44 0.48 11.82
N ARG A 347 8.46 0.49 10.91
CA ARG A 347 7.05 0.33 11.26
C ARG A 347 6.78 -1.05 11.85
N VAL A 348 7.23 -2.12 11.20
CA VAL A 348 7.12 -3.50 11.72
C VAL A 348 7.70 -3.59 13.14
N TYR A 349 8.91 -3.08 13.34
CA TYR A 349 9.53 -3.01 14.65
C TYR A 349 8.65 -2.29 15.70
N ARG A 350 8.11 -1.11 15.34
CA ARG A 350 7.27 -0.32 16.27
C ARG A 350 5.98 -1.05 16.65
N GLU A 351 5.36 -1.71 15.69
CA GLU A 351 4.14 -2.49 15.92
C GLU A 351 4.41 -3.68 16.85
N ILE A 352 5.46 -4.45 16.58
CA ILE A 352 5.84 -5.57 17.45
C ILE A 352 6.21 -5.09 18.85
N ARG A 353 7.00 -4.02 18.97
CA ARG A 353 7.36 -3.44 20.29
C ARG A 353 6.15 -2.92 21.06
N ARG A 354 5.16 -2.38 20.36
CA ARG A 354 3.89 -2.00 21.00
C ARG A 354 3.17 -3.21 21.54
N ASN A 355 3.03 -4.27 20.75
CA ASN A 355 2.37 -5.50 21.16
C ASN A 355 3.07 -6.15 22.36
N ILE A 356 4.39 -6.27 22.35
CA ILE A 356 5.19 -6.77 23.49
C ILE A 356 4.93 -5.93 24.77
N LYS A 357 4.86 -4.58 24.61
CA LYS A 357 4.57 -3.70 25.76
C LYS A 357 3.13 -3.79 26.24
N GLU A 358 2.18 -4.03 25.36
CA GLU A 358 0.77 -4.21 25.69
C GLU A 358 0.54 -5.56 26.39
N GLU A 359 1.16 -6.63 25.89
CA GLU A 359 1.15 -7.95 26.53
C GLU A 359 1.79 -7.92 27.94
N SER A 360 2.89 -7.17 28.10
CA SER A 360 3.54 -7.01 29.40
C SER A 360 2.74 -6.14 30.38
N LYS A 361 1.79 -5.33 29.89
CA LYS A 361 0.91 -4.48 30.72
C LYS A 361 -0.43 -5.14 31.03
N GLN A 362 -0.85 -6.13 30.23
CA GLN A 362 -1.96 -6.96 30.65
C GLN A 362 -1.53 -7.52 32.01
N PRO A 363 -2.33 -7.26 33.09
CA PRO A 363 -2.05 -7.95 34.33
C PRO A 363 -2.01 -9.41 33.87
N GLN A 364 -0.84 -10.03 34.05
CA GLN A 364 -0.85 -11.47 34.13
C GLN A 364 -2.03 -11.70 35.06
N VAL A 365 -3.10 -12.29 34.52
CA VAL A 365 -3.97 -13.05 35.36
C VAL A 365 -3.01 -14.08 35.91
N VAL A 366 -2.32 -13.67 36.98
CA VAL A 366 -1.85 -14.60 37.95
C VAL A 366 -3.18 -15.28 38.22
N VAL A 367 -3.39 -16.43 37.56
CA VAL A 367 -4.12 -17.47 38.22
C VAL A 367 -3.36 -17.53 39.53
N GLN A 368 -3.79 -16.69 40.48
CA GLN A 368 -3.60 -17.03 41.88
C GLN A 368 -4.18 -18.43 41.85
N GLN A 369 -3.29 -19.38 41.64
CA GLN A 369 -3.53 -20.69 42.24
C GLN A 369 -3.95 -20.26 43.63
N ALA A 370 -5.27 -20.25 43.81
CA ALA A 370 -5.91 -19.96 45.08
C ALA A 370 -5.04 -20.72 46.02
N ALA A 371 -4.36 -19.98 46.88
CA ALA A 371 -3.36 -20.56 47.84
C ALA A 371 -4.02 -21.83 48.30
N PRO A 372 -3.47 -23.00 48.00
CA PRO A 372 -4.22 -24.25 48.04
C PRO A 372 -5.02 -24.18 49.32
N ALA A 373 -6.34 -24.05 49.18
CA ALA A 373 -7.27 -24.05 50.32
C ALA A 373 -6.77 -25.25 51.08
N GLN A 374 -6.20 -25.03 52.26
CA GLN A 374 -5.39 -26.01 53.01
C GLN A 374 -6.06 -27.36 52.75
N ALA A 375 -5.47 -28.13 51.83
CA ALA A 375 -6.11 -29.34 51.38
C ALA A 375 -6.27 -30.17 52.63
N ASP A 376 -7.47 -30.52 52.95
CA ASP A 376 -7.86 -31.23 54.16
C ASP A 376 -6.74 -32.23 54.47
N PRO A 377 -6.09 -32.16 55.62
CA PRO A 377 -4.97 -33.04 55.96
C PRO A 377 -5.30 -34.50 55.73
N LEU A 378 -6.58 -34.87 55.82
CA LEU A 378 -7.11 -36.17 55.46
C LEU A 378 -6.99 -36.52 53.96
N GLU A 379 -7.20 -35.54 53.05
CA GLU A 379 -6.98 -35.76 51.64
C GLU A 379 -5.51 -35.86 51.24
N GLN A 380 -4.65 -35.11 51.96
CA GLN A 380 -3.20 -35.21 51.77
C GLN A 380 -2.67 -36.56 52.24
N LEU A 381 -3.18 -37.09 53.37
CA LEU A 381 -2.86 -38.45 53.84
C LEU A 381 -3.28 -39.53 52.85
N LYS A 382 -4.46 -39.41 52.22
CA LYS A 382 -4.90 -40.37 51.18
C LYS A 382 -3.98 -40.33 49.97
N LYS A 383 -3.59 -39.15 49.49
CA LYS A 383 -2.63 -39.00 48.40
C LYS A 383 -1.26 -39.57 48.72
N LEU A 384 -0.80 -39.32 49.94
CA LEU A 384 0.48 -39.88 50.43
C LEU A 384 0.45 -41.42 50.43
N GLN A 385 -0.68 -42.02 50.81
CA GLN A 385 -0.86 -43.48 50.84
C GLN A 385 -0.87 -44.03 49.40
N SER A 386 -1.55 -43.35 48.47
CA SER A 386 -1.57 -43.81 47.05
C SER A 386 -0.19 -43.71 46.39
N LEU A 387 0.64 -42.75 46.74
CA LEU A 387 2.01 -42.62 46.27
C LEU A 387 2.92 -43.71 46.82
N LYS A 388 2.71 -44.16 48.08
CA LYS A 388 3.39 -45.31 48.67
C LYS A 388 2.97 -46.59 47.96
N GLU A 389 1.67 -46.79 47.75
CA GLU A 389 1.14 -48.00 47.09
C GLU A 389 1.61 -48.09 45.60
N ALA A 390 1.83 -46.92 44.94
CA ALA A 390 2.44 -46.82 43.64
C ALA A 390 3.97 -47.01 43.60
N GLY A 391 4.61 -47.23 44.74
CA GLY A 391 6.06 -47.47 44.87
C GLY A 391 6.90 -46.18 44.61
N ILE A 392 6.29 -44.99 44.64
CA ILE A 392 6.94 -43.72 44.41
C ILE A 392 7.60 -43.18 45.68
N LEU A 393 7.09 -43.58 46.87
CA LEU A 393 7.61 -43.21 48.18
C LEU A 393 8.07 -44.46 48.91
N THR A 394 9.24 -44.32 49.57
CA THR A 394 9.73 -45.38 50.51
C THR A 394 8.93 -45.34 51.81
N GLU A 395 8.99 -46.45 52.57
CA GLU A 395 8.32 -46.59 53.88
C GLU A 395 8.77 -45.48 54.87
N GLU A 396 10.05 -45.14 54.82
CA GLU A 396 10.66 -44.11 55.69
C GLU A 396 10.19 -42.72 55.36
N GLU A 397 10.14 -42.35 54.03
CA GLU A 397 9.63 -41.07 53.54
C GLU A 397 8.13 -40.89 53.78
N PHE A 398 7.36 -41.99 53.64
CA PHE A 398 5.94 -41.99 53.95
C PHE A 398 5.70 -41.71 55.43
N SER A 399 6.44 -42.40 56.32
CA SER A 399 6.29 -42.26 57.77
C SER A 399 6.66 -40.90 58.27
N ALA A 400 7.74 -40.30 57.71
CA ALA A 400 8.17 -38.95 58.06
C ALA A 400 7.13 -37.90 57.64
N LYS A 401 6.61 -37.95 56.39
CA LYS A 401 5.59 -37.03 55.89
C LYS A 401 4.23 -37.20 56.53
N LYS A 402 3.87 -38.44 56.88
CA LYS A 402 2.65 -38.71 57.66
C LYS A 402 2.71 -38.07 59.02
N ALA A 403 3.83 -38.22 59.77
CA ALA A 403 4.02 -37.57 61.06
C ALA A 403 3.96 -36.03 60.98
N GLU A 404 4.51 -35.42 59.92
CA GLU A 404 4.44 -33.99 59.67
C GLU A 404 3.02 -33.49 59.42
N LEU A 405 2.22 -34.25 58.65
CA LEU A 405 0.83 -33.91 58.39
C LEU A 405 -0.07 -34.10 59.61
N LEU A 406 0.16 -35.14 60.38
CA LEU A 406 -0.59 -35.36 61.62
C LEU A 406 -0.27 -34.32 62.71
N ALA A 407 0.91 -33.73 62.71
CA ALA A 407 1.27 -32.63 63.62
C ALA A 407 0.60 -31.29 63.24
N LYS A 408 -0.03 -31.19 62.06
CA LYS A 408 -0.77 -30.00 61.57
C LYS A 408 -2.29 -30.12 61.76
N ILE A 409 -2.79 -31.25 62.22
CA ILE A 409 -4.18 -31.51 62.60
C ILE A 409 -4.35 -31.22 64.10
#